data_8f0b1de7225500f12a1575b3c164df38
#
_entry.id   8f0b1de7225500f12a1575b3c164df38
#
_cell.length_a   1.000
_cell.length_b   1.000
_cell.length_c   1.000
_cell.angle_alpha   90.00
_cell.angle_beta   90.00
_cell.angle_gamma   90.00
#
_symmetry.space_group_name_H-M   'P 1'
#
loop_
_entity.id
_entity.type
_entity.pdbx_description
1 polymer ?
#
loop_
_entity_poly.entity_id
_entity_poly.type
_entity_poly.pdbx_seq_one_letter_code
_entity_poly.pdbx_strand_id
1 'polypeptide(L)'
;MATRRPLVFGVAAVAVVLGGGLWTQLALHAQTVLALPPIERLVVEKSARRMLVYADGRVVHTFEHIQLGAAPVGPKRIQGDERTPEGTYTIDYGNPHSAYHLSLHISYPDAAAKAFAARAGRSPGGDIFIHGQPNDLSLGRVPGDWTDGCIALSNEEIEALWQSVGDGTPIEIRP
;
A
#
# COMPACT_ATOMS: atom_id res chain seq x y z
N MET A 1 17.14 -7.23 13.71
CA MET A 1 15.76 -6.78 13.95
C MET A 1 15.74 -5.27 14.03
N ALA A 2 15.32 -4.60 12.99
CA ALA A 2 15.23 -3.14 12.98
C ALA A 2 13.80 -2.75 13.41
N THR A 3 13.67 -2.20 14.62
CA THR A 3 12.41 -1.66 15.11
C THR A 3 12.06 -0.40 14.33
N ARG A 4 10.95 -0.40 13.61
CA ARG A 4 10.41 0.79 12.96
C ARG A 4 10.09 1.84 14.02
N ARG A 5 10.76 2.99 13.99
CA ARG A 5 10.44 4.11 14.87
C ARG A 5 9.23 4.86 14.31
N PRO A 6 8.21 5.21 15.12
CA PRO A 6 7.13 6.06 14.68
C PRO A 6 7.68 7.45 14.30
N LEU A 7 7.37 7.93 13.10
CA LEU A 7 7.61 9.31 12.70
C LEU A 7 6.59 10.19 13.43
N VAL A 8 7.05 10.88 14.47
CA VAL A 8 6.22 11.87 15.18
C VAL A 8 6.28 13.18 14.40
N PHE A 9 5.24 13.46 13.62
CA PHE A 9 5.07 14.81 13.07
C PHE A 9 4.54 15.73 14.17
N GLY A 10 5.42 16.57 14.71
CA GLY A 10 5.04 17.58 15.68
C GLY A 10 4.19 18.68 15.04
N VAL A 11 2.94 18.80 15.47
CA VAL A 11 2.10 19.95 15.14
C VAL A 11 2.54 21.12 16.05
N ALA A 12 3.32 22.05 15.51
CA ALA A 12 3.62 23.30 16.20
C ALA A 12 2.45 24.27 16.01
N ALA A 13 1.65 24.48 17.04
CA ALA A 13 0.66 25.55 17.08
C ALA A 13 1.36 26.87 17.46
N VAL A 14 1.48 27.79 16.50
CA VAL A 14 1.89 29.17 16.78
C VAL A 14 0.62 30.01 16.98
N ALA A 15 0.38 30.41 18.22
CA ALA A 15 -0.67 31.38 18.54
C ALA A 15 -0.08 32.78 18.42
N VAL A 16 -0.53 33.57 17.43
CA VAL A 16 -0.27 35.02 17.36
C VAL A 16 -1.56 35.75 17.72
N VAL A 17 -1.56 36.43 18.85
CA VAL A 17 -2.63 37.34 19.28
C VAL A 17 -2.31 38.73 18.76
N LEU A 18 -3.07 39.24 17.79
CA LEU A 18 -3.11 40.69 17.47
C LEU A 18 -4.57 41.13 17.40
N GLY A 19 -4.86 42.18 18.12
CA GLY A 19 -6.21 42.67 18.32
C GLY A 19 -6.79 43.42 17.13
N GLY A 20 -8.13 43.39 17.07
CA GLY A 20 -8.96 44.36 16.37
C GLY A 20 -9.35 43.99 14.93
N GLY A 21 -10.58 43.46 14.74
CA GLY A 21 -11.37 43.65 13.53
C GLY A 21 -11.16 42.61 12.41
N LEU A 22 -12.22 41.89 12.10
CA LEU A 22 -12.41 40.82 11.10
C LEU A 22 -11.75 39.47 11.45
N TRP A 23 -12.56 38.65 12.09
CA TRP A 23 -12.28 37.19 12.24
C TRP A 23 -12.45 36.50 10.88
N THR A 24 -11.42 36.51 10.04
CA THR A 24 -11.29 35.49 9.00
C THR A 24 -10.90 34.21 9.71
N GLN A 25 -11.84 33.31 9.91
CA GLN A 25 -11.55 31.93 10.31
C GLN A 25 -10.77 31.27 9.18
N LEU A 26 -9.45 31.26 9.29
CA LEU A 26 -8.64 30.28 8.62
C LEU A 26 -9.01 28.92 9.21
N ALA A 27 -9.95 28.24 8.58
CA ALA A 27 -10.21 26.84 8.84
C ALA A 27 -8.92 26.09 8.45
N LEU A 28 -8.07 25.80 9.45
CA LEU A 28 -7.04 24.80 9.32
C LEU A 28 -7.78 23.50 8.98
N HIS A 29 -7.74 23.10 7.71
CA HIS A 29 -8.12 21.76 7.31
C HIS A 29 -7.06 20.85 7.91
N ALA A 30 -7.26 20.41 9.16
CA ALA A 30 -6.55 19.27 9.69
C ALA A 30 -6.94 18.09 8.79
N GLN A 31 -6.04 17.71 7.90
CA GLN A 31 -6.19 16.43 7.20
C GLN A 31 -6.26 15.37 8.29
N THR A 32 -7.42 14.77 8.45
CA THR A 32 -7.61 13.67 9.39
C THR A 32 -6.80 12.51 8.82
N VAL A 33 -5.62 12.30 9.36
CA VAL A 33 -4.80 11.14 9.01
C VAL A 33 -5.63 9.91 9.37
N LEU A 34 -5.85 9.03 8.41
CA LEU A 34 -6.54 7.77 8.62
C LEU A 34 -5.70 6.93 9.61
N ALA A 35 -6.17 6.82 10.86
CA ALA A 35 -5.53 6.01 11.88
C ALA A 35 -6.15 4.60 11.89
N LEU A 36 -5.36 3.59 11.57
CA LEU A 36 -5.76 2.19 11.66
C LEU A 36 -5.20 1.55 12.92
N PRO A 37 -5.91 0.59 13.55
CA PRO A 37 -5.36 -0.22 14.62
C PRO A 37 -4.24 -1.14 14.07
N PRO A 38 -3.46 -1.83 14.93
CA PRO A 38 -2.56 -2.89 14.51
C PRO A 38 -3.28 -3.91 13.63
N ILE A 39 -2.72 -4.19 12.46
CA ILE A 39 -3.38 -5.01 11.43
C ILE A 39 -2.98 -6.47 11.60
N GLU A 40 -3.96 -7.37 11.62
CA GLU A 40 -3.76 -8.81 11.71
C GLU A 40 -3.55 -9.47 10.35
N ARG A 41 -4.27 -9.01 9.33
CA ARG A 41 -4.16 -9.50 7.95
C ARG A 41 -4.78 -8.55 6.95
N LEU A 42 -4.37 -8.72 5.70
CA LEU A 42 -4.91 -8.02 4.53
C LEU A 42 -5.55 -9.03 3.57
N VAL A 43 -6.64 -8.64 2.92
CA VAL A 43 -7.25 -9.41 1.82
C VAL A 43 -7.46 -8.49 0.63
N VAL A 44 -6.84 -8.81 -0.49
CA VAL A 44 -7.00 -8.11 -1.76
C VAL A 44 -7.98 -8.86 -2.63
N GLU A 45 -9.01 -8.19 -3.11
CA GLU A 45 -9.97 -8.70 -4.09
C GLU A 45 -9.74 -7.95 -5.41
N LYS A 46 -9.00 -8.58 -6.31
CA LYS A 46 -8.54 -7.97 -7.56
C LYS A 46 -9.67 -7.50 -8.45
N SER A 47 -10.70 -8.34 -8.64
CA SER A 47 -11.85 -8.01 -9.48
C SER A 47 -12.65 -6.83 -8.95
N ALA A 48 -12.72 -6.67 -7.62
CA ALA A 48 -13.38 -5.56 -6.94
C ALA A 48 -12.52 -4.31 -6.78
N ARG A 49 -11.20 -4.39 -7.07
CA ARG A 49 -10.23 -3.31 -6.86
C ARG A 49 -10.26 -2.78 -5.44
N ARG A 50 -10.30 -3.68 -4.45
CA ARG A 50 -10.32 -3.30 -3.04
C ARG A 50 -9.39 -4.15 -2.19
N MET A 51 -8.97 -3.57 -1.07
CA MET A 51 -8.18 -4.24 -0.04
C MET A 51 -8.89 -4.12 1.30
N LEU A 52 -9.27 -5.26 1.87
CA LEU A 52 -9.88 -5.36 3.19
C LEU A 52 -8.80 -5.44 4.26
N VAL A 53 -8.92 -4.63 5.28
CA VAL A 53 -8.01 -4.56 6.43
C VAL A 53 -8.69 -5.20 7.64
N TYR A 54 -8.04 -6.21 8.21
CA TYR A 54 -8.56 -6.95 9.35
C TYR A 54 -7.78 -6.65 10.62
N ALA A 55 -8.51 -6.40 11.70
CA ALA A 55 -8.04 -6.36 13.08
C ALA A 55 -9.14 -6.92 14.00
N ASP A 56 -8.78 -7.56 15.10
CA ASP A 56 -9.71 -8.19 16.04
C ASP A 56 -10.71 -9.13 15.33
N GLY A 57 -10.24 -9.89 14.34
CA GLY A 57 -11.03 -10.86 13.57
C GLY A 57 -12.10 -10.25 12.63
N ARG A 58 -12.17 -8.95 12.47
CA ARG A 58 -13.18 -8.24 11.65
C ARG A 58 -12.54 -7.28 10.65
N VAL A 59 -13.28 -6.90 9.61
CA VAL A 59 -12.88 -5.82 8.70
C VAL A 59 -13.03 -4.50 9.46
N VAL A 60 -11.93 -3.78 9.62
CA VAL A 60 -11.89 -2.45 10.27
C VAL A 60 -11.77 -1.31 9.26
N HIS A 61 -11.31 -1.61 8.06
CA HIS A 61 -11.22 -0.65 6.96
C HIS A 61 -11.23 -1.36 5.60
N THR A 62 -11.58 -0.62 4.55
CA THR A 62 -11.48 -1.07 3.16
C THR A 62 -10.88 0.05 2.33
N PHE A 63 -9.76 -0.22 1.68
CA PHE A 63 -9.22 0.65 0.63
C PHE A 63 -9.91 0.28 -0.67
N GLU A 64 -10.65 1.21 -1.22
CA GLU A 64 -11.34 1.08 -2.50
C GLU A 64 -10.48 1.65 -3.65
N HIS A 65 -10.78 1.21 -4.88
CA HIS A 65 -10.09 1.69 -6.07
C HIS A 65 -8.56 1.51 -6.03
N ILE A 66 -8.10 0.43 -5.41
CA ILE A 66 -6.69 0.03 -5.51
C ILE A 66 -6.33 -0.23 -6.98
N GLN A 67 -5.09 0.02 -7.34
CA GLN A 67 -4.61 -0.18 -8.71
C GLN A 67 -3.66 -1.37 -8.76
N LEU A 68 -3.71 -2.11 -9.83
CA LEU A 68 -3.00 -3.39 -9.97
C LEU A 68 -2.04 -3.34 -11.16
N GLY A 69 -1.45 -4.48 -11.48
CA GLY A 69 -0.69 -4.67 -12.71
C GLY A 69 -1.55 -4.40 -13.96
N ALA A 70 -0.95 -3.88 -15.03
CA ALA A 70 -1.65 -3.48 -16.26
C ALA A 70 -2.40 -4.63 -16.95
N ALA A 71 -2.06 -5.89 -16.66
CA ALA A 71 -2.80 -7.08 -17.06
C ALA A 71 -3.46 -7.76 -15.85
N PRO A 72 -4.54 -7.19 -15.25
CA PRO A 72 -5.00 -7.54 -13.91
C PRO A 72 -5.64 -8.92 -13.77
N VAL A 73 -6.04 -9.56 -14.88
CA VAL A 73 -6.78 -10.82 -14.88
C VAL A 73 -5.84 -12.02 -14.75
N GLY A 74 -6.09 -12.86 -13.74
CA GLY A 74 -5.33 -14.08 -13.45
C GLY A 74 -4.05 -13.81 -12.65
N PRO A 75 -3.40 -14.88 -12.17
CA PRO A 75 -2.21 -14.76 -11.31
C PRO A 75 -0.95 -14.42 -12.10
N LYS A 76 -0.01 -13.73 -11.44
CA LYS A 76 1.36 -13.57 -11.93
C LYS A 76 2.03 -14.93 -12.07
N ARG A 77 2.72 -15.14 -13.21
CA ARG A 77 3.38 -16.41 -13.52
C ARG A 77 4.87 -16.23 -13.88
N ILE A 78 5.18 -15.15 -14.59
CA ILE A 78 6.53 -14.88 -15.08
C ILE A 78 6.82 -13.37 -15.00
N GLN A 79 8.09 -13.02 -14.99
CA GLN A 79 8.52 -11.64 -15.05
C GLN A 79 8.04 -10.97 -16.35
N GLY A 80 7.52 -9.74 -16.25
CA GLY A 80 7.04 -8.96 -17.38
C GLY A 80 5.63 -9.36 -17.87
N ASP A 81 4.86 -10.17 -17.12
CA ASP A 81 3.48 -10.50 -17.46
C ASP A 81 2.47 -9.43 -16.97
N GLU A 82 2.97 -8.38 -16.30
CA GLU A 82 2.19 -7.24 -15.80
C GLU A 82 1.01 -7.64 -14.90
N ARG A 83 1.09 -8.82 -14.29
CA ARG A 83 0.03 -9.37 -13.42
C ARG A 83 0.38 -9.21 -11.96
N THR A 84 -0.62 -8.92 -11.15
CA THR A 84 -0.53 -9.01 -9.70
C THR A 84 -0.69 -10.48 -9.28
N PRO A 85 0.18 -11.02 -8.40
CA PRO A 85 0.07 -12.41 -7.98
C PRO A 85 -1.24 -12.70 -7.25
N GLU A 86 -1.66 -13.96 -7.26
CA GLU A 86 -2.77 -14.50 -6.48
C GLU A 86 -2.23 -15.59 -5.57
N GLY A 87 -2.69 -15.61 -4.32
CA GLY A 87 -2.23 -16.55 -3.30
C GLY A 87 -2.13 -15.91 -1.92
N THR A 88 -1.46 -16.61 -1.01
CA THR A 88 -1.22 -16.16 0.36
C THR A 88 0.27 -15.88 0.56
N TYR A 89 0.58 -14.70 1.04
CA TYR A 89 1.92 -14.18 1.24
C TYR A 89 2.02 -13.48 2.60
N THR A 90 3.16 -12.89 2.88
CA THR A 90 3.37 -12.01 4.04
C THR A 90 3.96 -10.68 3.59
N ILE A 91 3.69 -9.64 4.36
CA ILE A 91 4.47 -8.39 4.30
C ILE A 91 5.74 -8.64 5.10
N ASP A 92 6.90 -8.60 4.47
CA ASP A 92 8.16 -9.00 5.12
C ASP A 92 9.09 -7.83 5.42
N TYR A 93 8.97 -6.71 4.72
CA TYR A 93 9.67 -5.47 5.07
C TYR A 93 9.01 -4.23 4.45
N GLY A 94 9.36 -3.05 4.98
CA GLY A 94 8.98 -1.77 4.42
C GLY A 94 10.17 -0.99 3.87
N ASN A 95 9.99 -0.28 2.74
CA ASN A 95 10.98 0.60 2.13
C ASN A 95 10.53 2.06 2.23
N PRO A 96 11.14 2.88 3.13
CA PRO A 96 10.81 4.29 3.27
C PRO A 96 11.42 5.18 2.16
N HIS A 97 12.30 4.62 1.33
CA HIS A 97 12.96 5.33 0.22
C HIS A 97 12.45 4.85 -1.14
N SER A 98 11.17 4.50 -1.21
CA SER A 98 10.52 4.07 -2.43
C SER A 98 10.44 5.19 -3.46
N ALA A 99 10.56 4.87 -4.75
CA ALA A 99 10.23 5.78 -5.85
C ALA A 99 8.73 6.08 -5.94
N TYR A 100 7.93 5.37 -5.14
CA TYR A 100 6.48 5.44 -5.07
C TYR A 100 6.02 5.78 -3.65
N HIS A 101 6.55 6.87 -3.09
CA HIS A 101 6.27 7.38 -1.75
C HIS A 101 6.76 6.44 -0.63
N LEU A 102 5.96 5.47 -0.23
CA LEU A 102 6.30 4.38 0.69
C LEU A 102 5.96 3.04 0.05
N SER A 103 6.65 1.96 0.43
CA SER A 103 6.27 0.64 -0.06
C SER A 103 6.48 -0.48 0.96
N LEU A 104 5.56 -1.46 0.95
CA LEU A 104 5.55 -2.65 1.78
C LEU A 104 5.74 -3.87 0.86
N HIS A 105 6.81 -4.63 1.06
CA HIS A 105 7.14 -5.78 0.23
C HIS A 105 6.24 -6.97 0.54
N ILE A 106 5.81 -7.68 -0.52
CA ILE A 106 5.06 -8.93 -0.46
C ILE A 106 6.00 -10.08 -0.77
N SER A 107 5.99 -11.15 0.02
CA SER A 107 6.91 -12.31 -0.06
C SER A 107 6.73 -13.19 -1.31
N TYR A 108 6.33 -12.60 -2.44
CA TYR A 108 6.33 -13.24 -3.75
C TYR A 108 7.75 -13.17 -4.37
N PRO A 109 8.24 -14.22 -5.07
CA PRO A 109 7.54 -15.45 -5.46
C PRO A 109 7.67 -16.57 -4.42
N ASP A 110 6.60 -17.33 -4.26
CA ASP A 110 6.59 -18.57 -3.49
C ASP A 110 7.24 -19.76 -4.25
N ALA A 111 7.31 -20.92 -3.63
CA ALA A 111 7.89 -22.11 -4.23
C ALA A 111 7.12 -22.58 -5.48
N ALA A 112 5.79 -22.42 -5.51
CA ALA A 112 4.96 -22.82 -6.63
C ALA A 112 5.18 -21.92 -7.85
N ALA A 113 5.26 -20.59 -7.63
CA ALA A 113 5.57 -19.62 -8.68
C ALA A 113 6.95 -19.86 -9.28
N LYS A 114 7.98 -20.09 -8.42
CA LYS A 114 9.33 -20.44 -8.85
C LYS A 114 9.35 -21.71 -9.70
N ALA A 115 8.69 -22.77 -9.25
CA ALA A 115 8.62 -24.03 -9.98
C ALA A 115 7.89 -23.91 -11.32
N PHE A 116 6.81 -23.09 -11.37
CA PHE A 116 6.07 -22.84 -12.62
C PHE A 116 6.97 -22.13 -13.64
N ALA A 117 7.60 -21.03 -13.24
CA ALA A 117 8.46 -20.24 -14.13
C ALA A 117 9.67 -21.04 -14.63
N ALA A 118 10.29 -21.83 -13.75
CA ALA A 118 11.41 -22.70 -14.12
C ALA A 118 11.05 -23.71 -15.20
N ARG A 119 9.85 -24.33 -15.15
CA ARG A 119 9.37 -25.24 -16.21
C ARG A 119 9.21 -24.55 -17.56
N ALA A 120 8.96 -23.25 -17.55
CA ALA A 120 8.86 -22.42 -18.76
C ALA A 120 10.22 -21.82 -19.18
N GLY A 121 11.31 -22.11 -18.47
CA GLY A 121 12.63 -21.50 -18.72
C GLY A 121 12.65 -19.98 -18.47
N ARG A 122 11.78 -19.47 -17.59
CA ARG A 122 11.60 -18.05 -17.31
C ARG A 122 11.81 -17.73 -15.82
N SER A 123 12.08 -16.47 -15.52
CA SER A 123 12.03 -15.96 -14.14
C SER A 123 10.56 -15.74 -13.72
N PRO A 124 10.19 -16.04 -12.47
CA PRO A 124 8.88 -15.66 -11.93
C PRO A 124 8.74 -14.14 -11.74
N GLY A 125 9.86 -13.41 -11.74
CA GLY A 125 9.95 -12.05 -11.24
C GLY A 125 9.95 -12.01 -9.71
N GLY A 126 9.77 -10.82 -9.16
CA GLY A 126 9.76 -10.52 -7.73
C GLY A 126 9.49 -9.04 -7.55
N ASP A 127 9.92 -8.50 -6.39
CA ASP A 127 9.78 -7.07 -6.07
C ASP A 127 8.31 -6.59 -6.19
N ILE A 128 7.39 -7.40 -5.65
CA ILE A 128 5.98 -7.06 -5.56
C ILE A 128 5.74 -6.31 -4.25
N PHE A 129 5.18 -5.11 -4.38
CA PHE A 129 4.92 -4.22 -3.26
C PHE A 129 3.47 -3.73 -3.22
N ILE A 130 3.02 -3.33 -2.04
CA ILE A 130 1.96 -2.34 -1.87
C ILE A 130 2.67 -1.00 -1.75
N HIS A 131 2.31 0.00 -2.55
CA HIS A 131 3.01 1.29 -2.58
C HIS A 131 2.08 2.47 -2.88
N GLY A 132 2.58 3.69 -2.69
CA GLY A 132 1.89 4.91 -3.05
C GLY A 132 2.00 5.24 -4.54
N GLN A 133 1.80 6.50 -4.88
CA GLN A 133 1.91 7.00 -6.24
C GLN A 133 3.37 7.41 -6.56
N PRO A 134 3.74 7.56 -7.85
CA PRO A 134 5.08 8.03 -8.24
C PRO A 134 5.46 9.36 -7.57
N ASN A 135 6.71 9.50 -7.13
CA ASN A 135 7.18 10.70 -6.42
C ASN A 135 7.14 11.97 -7.27
N ASP A 136 7.16 11.85 -8.58
CA ASP A 136 7.05 12.96 -9.54
C ASP A 136 5.60 13.31 -9.93
N LEU A 137 4.63 12.52 -9.46
CA LEU A 137 3.21 12.84 -9.66
C LEU A 137 2.80 13.97 -8.72
N SER A 138 2.42 15.11 -9.28
CA SER A 138 2.12 16.32 -8.49
C SER A 138 0.84 16.23 -7.66
N LEU A 139 -0.21 15.55 -8.16
CA LEU A 139 -1.50 15.37 -7.47
C LEU A 139 -2.26 14.15 -8.00
N GLY A 140 -3.02 13.52 -7.11
CA GLY A 140 -3.98 12.47 -7.46
C GLY A 140 -3.36 11.09 -7.63
N ARG A 141 -3.89 10.33 -8.58
CA ARG A 141 -3.45 8.97 -8.90
C ARG A 141 -3.18 8.83 -10.39
N VAL A 142 -2.22 7.99 -10.76
CA VAL A 142 -2.06 7.53 -12.15
C VAL A 142 -3.36 6.85 -12.59
N PRO A 143 -3.92 7.13 -13.77
CA PRO A 143 -5.16 6.52 -14.21
C PRO A 143 -5.07 5.00 -14.44
N GLY A 144 -6.11 4.26 -14.04
CA GLY A 144 -6.26 2.82 -14.32
C GLY A 144 -5.30 1.90 -13.57
N ASP A 145 -5.19 0.66 -14.03
CA ASP A 145 -4.17 -0.29 -13.60
C ASP A 145 -2.89 -0.04 -14.41
N TRP A 146 -1.77 0.21 -13.75
CA TRP A 146 -0.57 0.73 -14.42
C TRP A 146 0.74 0.10 -13.95
N THR A 147 0.71 -0.73 -12.91
CA THR A 147 1.93 -1.29 -12.34
C THR A 147 2.41 -2.53 -13.11
N ASP A 148 3.65 -2.96 -12.85
CA ASP A 148 4.18 -4.22 -13.39
C ASP A 148 3.79 -5.46 -12.55
N GLY A 149 2.78 -5.30 -11.68
CA GLY A 149 2.26 -6.35 -10.80
C GLY A 149 2.15 -5.97 -9.33
N CYS A 150 2.63 -4.81 -8.94
CA CYS A 150 2.44 -4.23 -7.61
C CYS A 150 0.98 -3.81 -7.37
N ILE A 151 0.68 -3.44 -6.13
CA ILE A 151 -0.62 -2.89 -5.72
C ILE A 151 -0.40 -1.43 -5.35
N ALA A 152 -0.99 -0.49 -6.09
CA ALA A 152 -0.87 0.93 -5.79
C ALA A 152 -2.08 1.46 -5.03
N LEU A 153 -1.81 2.29 -4.03
CA LEU A 153 -2.73 3.04 -3.19
C LEU A 153 -2.54 4.55 -3.43
N SER A 154 -3.35 5.41 -2.79
CA SER A 154 -2.95 6.82 -2.66
C SER A 154 -1.82 6.96 -1.65
N ASN A 155 -1.18 8.14 -1.63
CA ASN A 155 -0.09 8.39 -0.67
C ASN A 155 -0.60 8.37 0.77
N GLU A 156 -1.78 8.93 1.02
CA GLU A 156 -2.42 8.94 2.34
C GLU A 156 -2.81 7.53 2.79
N GLU A 157 -3.26 6.69 1.87
CA GLU A 157 -3.64 5.29 2.18
C GLU A 157 -2.43 4.44 2.51
N ILE A 158 -1.34 4.56 1.75
CA ILE A 158 -0.12 3.80 2.07
C ILE A 158 0.53 4.31 3.37
N GLU A 159 0.42 5.59 3.71
CA GLU A 159 0.88 6.12 5.00
C GLU A 159 0.12 5.50 6.18
N ALA A 160 -1.21 5.40 6.09
CA ALA A 160 -2.03 4.76 7.10
C ALA A 160 -1.68 3.27 7.26
N LEU A 161 -1.53 2.57 6.14
CA LEU A 161 -1.16 1.16 6.13
C LEU A 161 0.25 0.93 6.71
N TRP A 162 1.21 1.78 6.35
CA TRP A 162 2.60 1.75 6.82
C TRP A 162 2.72 1.84 8.34
N GLN A 163 1.92 2.68 8.97
CA GLN A 163 1.94 2.86 10.43
C GLN A 163 1.36 1.68 11.20
N SER A 164 0.55 0.86 10.57
CA SER A 164 -0.29 -0.15 11.22
C SER A 164 0.07 -1.60 10.86
N VAL A 165 0.79 -1.81 9.75
CA VAL A 165 1.23 -3.14 9.29
C VAL A 165 2.61 -3.45 9.84
N GLY A 166 2.75 -4.60 10.52
CA GLY A 166 4.03 -5.16 10.97
C GLY A 166 4.63 -6.13 9.96
N ASP A 167 5.94 -6.39 10.08
CA ASP A 167 6.58 -7.48 9.35
C ASP A 167 5.99 -8.83 9.79
N GLY A 168 5.73 -9.71 8.83
CA GLY A 168 5.04 -10.98 9.04
C GLY A 168 3.52 -10.91 8.91
N THR A 169 2.91 -9.73 8.72
CA THR A 169 1.47 -9.60 8.51
C THR A 169 1.03 -10.41 7.27
N PRO A 170 0.08 -11.35 7.41
CA PRO A 170 -0.43 -12.12 6.29
C PRO A 170 -1.20 -11.23 5.29
N ILE A 171 -1.02 -11.53 4.00
CA ILE A 171 -1.80 -10.95 2.91
C ILE A 171 -2.30 -12.05 1.98
N GLU A 172 -3.60 -12.09 1.74
CA GLU A 172 -4.24 -12.97 0.75
C GLU A 172 -4.67 -12.13 -0.45
N ILE A 173 -4.29 -12.56 -1.65
CA ILE A 173 -4.65 -11.90 -2.91
C ILE A 173 -5.52 -12.86 -3.71
N ARG A 174 -6.76 -12.47 -3.94
CA ARG A 174 -7.83 -13.23 -4.62
C ARG A 174 -8.12 -12.64 -6.01
N PRO A 175 -8.68 -13.44 -6.92
CA PRO A 175 -9.18 -12.97 -8.21
C PRO A 175 -10.14 -11.79 -8.17
#